data_7a0026a901f978811123d6742d0f27d3
#
_entry.id   7a0026a901f978811123d6742d0f27d3
#
_cell.length_a   1.000
_cell.length_b   1.000
_cell.length_c   1.000
_cell.angle_alpha   90.00
_cell.angle_beta   90.00
_cell.angle_gamma   90.00
#
_symmetry.space_group_name_H-M   'P 1'
#
loop_
_entity.id
_entity.type
_entity.pdbx_description
1 polymer ?
#
loop_
_entity_poly.entity_id
_entity_poly.type
_entity_poly.pdbx_seq_one_letter_code
_entity_poly.pdbx_strand_id
1 'polypeptide(L)'
;MITILFIIYRITPGQRKPDDEKRRFCAVWYVLITKNKPAFIMEKNASLPFGSFNSLALFTGLCLGASPAAGIAAENSVKNSEETLVVEAAPPSLYSPGASADPKFNKPLVDTTRTITVIPEQVIKDQGVTNLTDALKNVPGVGAFYAGENGSSTTGDAIYMRGVDTSNSIYVDGIRDIGSVTRDTFNTQQVEVIKGPAGTDYGRSAPSGSINMISKQPRLDSGIDGSASIGSAWSRRGTLDLNQAFSDNAAFRLNLMGEKTHDAGRDRIENERYGIAPSLAFGLDTPTRLYLNYLHVRQNNTPDGGIPTVGLPGYSAPSPKYAALNSAGKVDTNNFYGTDSDYDKSTTDSGTLRFEHDLTDNTTVRNTTRWSRVKQEYLLTAVMGGASNITAPDINDVNTWSWSRLVNTKDVSNRILTNQTNITSTFNTGSIGHDVSAGVEFTRENQTNYGVNARTAPAVNLYHPVSNLSIGGLDRNGANANGQTDTFGIYAFDTLTLTERIEVNGGLRLDNYHTKYDSATACGGSGRGAIACPPGQSTGSPVTTVDTAKSGNLVNWKAGALYRLTEQGNVYVNYAISQQPPGGSSFALAASG
;
A
#
# COMPACT_ATOMS: atom_id res chain seq x y z
N MET A 1 22.36 -13.19 -8.98
CA MET A 1 21.55 -11.97 -9.04
C MET A 1 22.26 -11.00 -9.97
N ILE A 2 21.68 -10.73 -11.11
CA ILE A 2 22.20 -9.75 -12.08
C ILE A 2 21.38 -8.49 -11.84
N THR A 3 22.01 -7.46 -11.31
CA THR A 3 21.37 -6.15 -11.13
C THR A 3 21.85 -5.27 -12.28
N ILE A 4 20.94 -4.85 -13.13
CA ILE A 4 21.21 -3.87 -14.18
C ILE A 4 20.84 -2.50 -13.59
N LEU A 5 21.85 -1.67 -13.38
CA LEU A 5 21.68 -0.31 -12.89
C LEU A 5 21.77 0.64 -14.09
N PHE A 6 20.69 1.37 -14.40
CA PHE A 6 20.72 2.44 -15.38
C PHE A 6 21.06 3.75 -14.66
N ILE A 7 22.21 4.32 -14.95
CA ILE A 7 22.59 5.66 -14.48
C ILE A 7 22.42 6.62 -15.65
N ILE A 8 21.42 7.49 -15.55
CA ILE A 8 21.23 8.60 -16.49
C ILE A 8 21.90 9.83 -15.88
N TYR A 9 23.00 10.27 -16.48
CA TYR A 9 23.60 11.55 -16.15
C TYR A 9 22.93 12.67 -16.94
N ARG A 10 22.25 13.59 -16.23
CA ARG A 10 21.80 14.85 -16.78
C ARG A 10 22.93 15.87 -16.64
N ILE A 11 23.55 16.23 -17.75
CA ILE A 11 24.52 17.34 -17.76
C ILE A 11 23.72 18.65 -17.82
N THR A 12 23.77 19.43 -16.76
CA THR A 12 23.28 20.82 -16.74
C THR A 12 24.14 21.67 -17.69
N PRO A 13 23.58 22.51 -18.56
CA PRO A 13 24.37 23.37 -19.42
C PRO A 13 24.97 24.53 -18.62
N GLY A 14 26.28 24.50 -18.43
CA GLY A 14 27.04 25.70 -18.07
C GLY A 14 27.12 26.67 -19.26
N GLN A 15 27.17 27.93 -18.97
CA GLN A 15 27.13 29.09 -19.85
C GLN A 15 27.73 28.88 -21.25
N ARG A 16 26.96 29.28 -22.29
CA ARG A 16 27.29 29.21 -23.69
C ARG A 16 28.44 30.19 -24.08
N LYS A 17 29.39 29.69 -24.85
CA LYS A 17 30.08 30.47 -25.89
C LYS A 17 29.57 30.02 -27.26
N PRO A 18 29.36 30.91 -28.21
CA PRO A 18 28.84 30.56 -29.52
C PRO A 18 29.98 30.01 -30.39
N ASP A 19 29.83 28.80 -30.87
CA ASP A 19 30.45 28.09 -31.98
C ASP A 19 30.77 26.65 -31.58
N ASP A 20 29.80 25.80 -31.76
CA ASP A 20 30.03 24.38 -32.12
C ASP A 20 28.70 23.68 -32.46
N GLU A 21 28.31 23.74 -33.69
CA GLU A 21 27.30 22.90 -34.30
C GLU A 21 27.95 21.58 -34.69
N LYS A 22 27.70 20.55 -33.93
CA LYS A 22 27.78 19.11 -34.21
C LYS A 22 28.30 18.34 -32.98
N ARG A 23 27.41 18.05 -32.02
CA ARG A 23 27.71 16.99 -31.07
C ARG A 23 26.72 15.85 -31.21
N ARG A 24 27.23 14.73 -31.70
CA ARG A 24 26.56 13.43 -31.73
C ARG A 24 26.40 12.95 -30.29
N PHE A 25 25.20 12.48 -29.93
CA PHE A 25 24.95 11.82 -28.68
C PHE A 25 25.69 10.47 -28.68
N CYS A 26 26.64 10.28 -27.78
CA CYS A 26 27.20 8.98 -27.43
C CYS A 26 26.47 8.50 -26.17
N ALA A 27 25.66 7.44 -26.32
CA ALA A 27 25.17 6.69 -25.17
C ALA A 27 26.26 5.69 -24.76
N VAL A 28 26.73 5.77 -23.52
CA VAL A 28 27.68 4.81 -22.95
C VAL A 28 26.90 3.85 -22.08
N TRP A 29 26.94 2.58 -22.42
CA TRP A 29 26.31 1.51 -21.68
C TRP A 29 27.32 0.85 -20.74
N TYR A 30 27.00 0.77 -19.45
CA TYR A 30 27.77 -0.02 -18.49
C TYR A 30 26.92 -1.19 -18.00
N VAL A 31 27.45 -2.39 -18.15
CA VAL A 31 26.88 -3.60 -17.55
C VAL A 31 27.81 -4.04 -16.44
N LEU A 32 27.35 -3.98 -15.19
CA LEU A 32 28.08 -4.50 -14.03
C LEU A 32 27.57 -5.90 -13.72
N ILE A 33 28.43 -6.90 -13.98
CA ILE A 33 28.16 -8.30 -13.60
C ILE A 33 28.95 -8.58 -12.32
N THR A 34 28.25 -8.70 -11.18
CA THR A 34 28.87 -9.12 -9.93
C THR A 34 28.57 -10.61 -9.70
N LYS A 35 29.50 -11.49 -10.04
CA LYS A 35 29.66 -12.79 -9.39
C LYS A 35 30.87 -12.68 -8.50
N ASN A 36 30.74 -13.13 -7.25
CA ASN A 36 31.80 -13.14 -6.24
C ASN A 36 33.19 -13.41 -6.80
N LYS A 37 33.92 -12.35 -7.15
CA LYS A 37 35.36 -12.12 -7.23
C LYS A 37 35.68 -10.85 -8.03
N PRO A 38 36.87 -10.23 -7.91
CA PRO A 38 37.11 -8.81 -8.09
C PRO A 38 36.86 -8.29 -9.50
N ALA A 39 36.47 -7.03 -9.56
CA ALA A 39 36.13 -6.29 -10.77
C ALA A 39 37.29 -6.23 -11.77
N PHE A 40 37.04 -6.66 -13.01
CA PHE A 40 37.85 -6.30 -14.17
C PHE A 40 37.11 -5.24 -14.96
N ILE A 41 37.74 -4.10 -15.14
CA ILE A 41 37.30 -3.06 -16.06
C ILE A 41 37.79 -3.48 -17.45
N MET A 42 36.88 -3.68 -18.38
CA MET A 42 37.23 -3.84 -19.80
C MET A 42 36.66 -2.65 -20.58
N GLU A 43 37.54 -1.77 -21.01
CA GLU A 43 37.31 -0.88 -22.12
C GLU A 43 37.45 -1.69 -23.43
N LYS A 44 36.42 -1.67 -24.28
CA LYS A 44 36.54 -2.12 -25.65
C LYS A 44 35.70 -1.31 -26.61
N ASN A 45 36.39 -0.55 -27.43
CA ASN A 45 35.95 -0.20 -28.78
C ASN A 45 36.02 -1.46 -29.65
N ALA A 46 34.89 -1.97 -30.12
CA ALA A 46 34.90 -2.96 -31.19
C ALA A 46 33.59 -2.82 -32.01
N SER A 47 33.78 -2.45 -33.24
CA SER A 47 32.82 -2.64 -34.33
C SER A 47 32.80 -4.10 -34.72
N LEU A 48 31.64 -4.75 -34.73
CA LEU A 48 31.48 -6.09 -35.31
C LEU A 48 30.31 -6.11 -36.31
N PRO A 49 30.43 -6.91 -37.39
CA PRO A 49 29.53 -6.92 -38.52
C PRO A 49 28.26 -7.74 -38.28
N PHE A 50 27.20 -7.34 -38.95
CA PHE A 50 25.92 -8.02 -39.01
C PHE A 50 26.07 -9.45 -39.57
N GLY A 51 25.70 -10.44 -38.77
CA GLY A 51 25.42 -11.80 -39.20
C GLY A 51 23.95 -12.12 -38.92
N SER A 52 23.30 -12.58 -39.96
CA SER A 52 21.87 -12.91 -40.01
C SER A 52 21.45 -13.99 -39.03
N PHE A 53 20.40 -13.78 -38.25
CA PHE A 53 19.53 -14.83 -37.72
C PHE A 53 18.08 -14.54 -38.06
N ASN A 54 17.53 -15.44 -38.87
CA ASN A 54 16.11 -15.52 -39.20
C ASN A 54 15.31 -16.09 -38.03
N SER A 55 14.05 -15.65 -37.99
CA SER A 55 12.90 -16.24 -37.30
C SER A 55 12.64 -15.77 -35.87
N LEU A 56 11.77 -14.79 -35.69
CA LEU A 56 10.42 -15.02 -35.13
C LEU A 56 9.49 -13.88 -35.48
N ALA A 57 8.44 -14.25 -36.18
CA ALA A 57 7.39 -13.38 -36.66
C ALA A 57 6.38 -13.03 -35.57
N LEU A 58 5.65 -11.95 -35.85
CA LEU A 58 4.35 -11.50 -35.33
C LEU A 58 4.34 -10.78 -33.97
N PHE A 59 4.48 -9.46 -34.06
CA PHE A 59 3.45 -8.50 -33.62
C PHE A 59 3.66 -7.20 -34.41
N THR A 60 3.12 -7.15 -35.63
CA THR A 60 2.92 -5.93 -36.41
C THR A 60 1.46 -5.52 -36.24
N GLY A 61 1.24 -4.31 -35.82
CA GLY A 61 -0.09 -3.74 -35.92
C GLY A 61 -0.25 -2.40 -35.21
N LEU A 62 -0.22 -1.36 -36.03
CA LEU A 62 -0.70 0.00 -35.82
C LEU A 62 0.28 1.03 -35.23
N CYS A 63 1.20 1.48 -36.08
CA CYS A 63 1.64 2.87 -36.06
C CYS A 63 0.97 3.60 -37.24
N LEU A 64 -0.08 4.34 -36.99
CA LEU A 64 -0.61 5.33 -37.93
C LEU A 64 0.17 6.63 -37.75
N GLY A 65 0.81 7.05 -38.84
CA GLY A 65 1.65 8.24 -38.89
C GLY A 65 0.85 9.54 -38.74
N ALA A 66 1.44 10.47 -38.02
CA ALA A 66 1.13 11.89 -38.13
C ALA A 66 2.38 12.62 -38.61
N SER A 67 2.31 13.23 -39.79
CA SER A 67 3.34 14.07 -40.35
C SER A 67 3.34 15.46 -39.68
N PRO A 68 4.51 16.10 -39.51
CA PRO A 68 4.54 17.47 -39.00
C PRO A 68 4.25 18.47 -40.10
N ALA A 69 3.27 19.35 -39.88
CA ALA A 69 3.04 20.52 -40.70
C ALA A 69 4.06 21.62 -40.34
N ALA A 70 4.65 22.18 -41.38
CA ALA A 70 5.62 23.27 -41.28
C ALA A 70 4.96 24.58 -40.83
N GLY A 71 5.54 25.20 -39.81
CA GLY A 71 5.16 26.53 -39.35
C GLY A 71 5.76 27.64 -40.24
N ILE A 72 4.94 28.61 -40.53
CA ILE A 72 5.32 29.85 -41.23
C ILE A 72 5.73 30.87 -40.16
N ALA A 73 6.92 31.47 -40.35
CA ALA A 73 7.40 32.57 -39.55
C ALA A 73 6.62 33.86 -39.83
N ALA A 74 6.24 34.60 -38.83
CA ALA A 74 5.77 35.98 -38.93
C ALA A 74 6.66 36.91 -38.10
N GLU A 75 6.91 38.03 -38.69
CA GLU A 75 7.87 39.07 -38.38
C GLU A 75 7.56 39.89 -37.12
N ASN A 76 8.61 40.41 -36.53
CA ASN A 76 8.64 41.27 -35.35
C ASN A 76 7.93 42.61 -35.50
N SER A 77 7.16 43.00 -34.49
CA SER A 77 6.97 44.42 -34.15
C SER A 77 7.32 44.62 -32.67
N VAL A 78 8.38 45.35 -32.43
CA VAL A 78 8.82 45.80 -31.11
C VAL A 78 7.82 46.81 -30.56
N LYS A 79 7.12 46.48 -29.50
CA LYS A 79 6.45 47.43 -28.59
C LYS A 79 7.10 47.32 -27.24
N ASN A 80 7.69 48.40 -26.77
CA ASN A 80 8.10 48.62 -25.40
C ASN A 80 6.87 48.43 -24.48
N SER A 81 6.90 47.37 -23.68
CA SER A 81 6.03 47.22 -22.51
C SER A 81 6.94 47.03 -21.31
N GLU A 82 6.63 47.77 -20.26
CA GLU A 82 7.24 47.64 -18.94
C GLU A 82 7.29 46.17 -18.54
N GLU A 83 8.49 45.65 -18.28
CA GLU A 83 8.69 44.32 -17.73
C GLU A 83 8.07 44.27 -16.32
N THR A 84 6.85 43.81 -16.22
CA THR A 84 6.33 43.26 -14.97
C THR A 84 7.09 41.95 -14.75
N LEU A 85 7.96 41.92 -13.75
CA LEU A 85 8.57 40.69 -13.26
C LEU A 85 7.45 39.78 -12.76
N VAL A 86 6.93 38.91 -13.62
CA VAL A 86 6.10 37.79 -13.18
C VAL A 86 7.07 36.81 -12.56
N VAL A 87 7.11 36.77 -11.24
CA VAL A 87 7.78 35.68 -10.50
C VAL A 87 6.94 34.43 -10.71
N GLU A 88 7.21 33.69 -11.77
CA GLU A 88 6.68 32.33 -11.90
C GLU A 88 7.25 31.51 -10.75
N ALA A 89 6.37 31.06 -9.86
CA ALA A 89 6.73 30.05 -8.87
C ALA A 89 7.30 28.83 -9.62
N ALA A 90 8.47 28.37 -9.22
CA ALA A 90 9.08 27.19 -9.83
C ALA A 90 8.05 26.04 -9.82
N PRO A 91 7.85 25.31 -10.93
CA PRO A 91 6.90 24.23 -10.98
C PRO A 91 7.22 23.22 -9.86
N PRO A 92 6.21 22.65 -9.18
CA PRO A 92 6.43 21.72 -8.08
C PRO A 92 7.35 20.59 -8.54
N SER A 93 8.37 20.29 -7.76
CA SER A 93 9.33 19.23 -8.07
C SER A 93 8.60 17.89 -8.13
N LEU A 94 8.82 17.13 -9.19
CA LEU A 94 8.27 15.77 -9.35
C LEU A 94 8.65 14.82 -8.20
N TYR A 95 9.72 15.14 -7.47
CA TYR A 95 10.27 14.35 -6.36
C TYR A 95 9.91 14.89 -4.97
N SER A 96 9.39 16.10 -4.89
CA SER A 96 9.04 16.74 -3.61
C SER A 96 7.79 17.60 -3.79
N PRO A 97 6.60 17.01 -3.69
CA PRO A 97 5.37 17.78 -3.68
C PRO A 97 5.35 18.69 -2.44
N GLY A 98 5.06 19.95 -2.66
CA GLY A 98 5.06 20.97 -1.60
C GLY A 98 3.87 20.88 -0.65
N ALA A 99 2.85 20.06 -0.95
CA ALA A 99 1.60 19.96 -0.21
C ALA A 99 1.07 18.51 -0.15
N SER A 100 0.24 18.22 0.83
CA SER A 100 -0.59 17.02 0.86
C SER A 100 -1.73 17.15 -0.15
N ALA A 101 -2.18 16.04 -0.71
CA ALA A 101 -3.38 15.99 -1.54
C ALA A 101 -4.67 15.78 -0.72
N ASP A 102 -4.56 15.50 0.59
CA ASP A 102 -5.70 15.40 1.48
C ASP A 102 -6.22 16.80 1.83
N PRO A 103 -7.50 17.13 1.54
CA PRO A 103 -8.07 18.45 1.80
C PRO A 103 -8.11 18.87 3.28
N LYS A 104 -7.86 17.94 4.20
CA LYS A 104 -7.73 18.23 5.63
C LYS A 104 -6.39 18.91 5.97
N PHE A 105 -5.42 18.90 5.02
CA PHE A 105 -4.10 19.53 5.13
C PHE A 105 -3.94 20.56 4.00
N ASN A 106 -4.56 21.70 4.16
CA ASN A 106 -4.61 22.76 3.14
C ASN A 106 -3.39 23.71 3.15
N LYS A 107 -2.43 23.49 4.04
CA LYS A 107 -1.16 24.23 4.08
C LYS A 107 -0.04 23.50 3.36
N PRO A 108 0.98 24.20 2.85
CA PRO A 108 2.23 23.59 2.42
C PRO A 108 2.83 22.72 3.52
N LEU A 109 3.54 21.65 3.14
CA LEU A 109 4.14 20.72 4.12
C LEU A 109 5.12 21.43 5.06
N VAL A 110 5.84 22.45 4.59
CA VAL A 110 6.75 23.27 5.41
C VAL A 110 6.00 24.07 6.47
N ASP A 111 4.73 24.37 6.29
CA ASP A 111 3.89 25.13 7.20
C ASP A 111 2.95 24.24 8.04
N THR A 112 3.19 22.94 8.06
CA THR A 112 2.43 22.01 8.90
C THR A 112 3.15 21.70 10.20
N THR A 113 2.40 21.62 11.30
CA THR A 113 2.93 21.20 12.62
C THR A 113 3.00 19.68 12.75
N ARG A 114 3.27 18.96 11.65
CA ARG A 114 3.35 17.50 11.59
C ARG A 114 4.47 17.03 10.69
N THR A 115 4.98 15.85 10.99
CA THR A 115 5.89 15.16 10.09
C THR A 115 5.06 14.36 9.09
N ILE A 116 4.94 14.86 7.88
CA ILE A 116 4.30 14.17 6.75
C ILE A 116 5.39 13.88 5.72
N THR A 117 5.53 12.60 5.36
CA THR A 117 6.40 12.18 4.25
C THR A 117 5.51 11.87 3.06
N VAL A 118 5.73 12.55 1.95
CA VAL A 118 5.02 12.29 0.69
C VAL A 118 5.95 11.57 -0.26
N ILE A 119 5.49 10.45 -0.80
CA ILE A 119 6.16 9.64 -1.81
C ILE A 119 5.37 9.80 -3.11
N PRO A 120 5.79 10.66 -4.03
CA PRO A 120 5.07 10.93 -5.27
C PRO A 120 5.23 9.80 -6.28
N GLU A 121 4.34 9.75 -7.28
CA GLU A 121 4.34 8.76 -8.36
C GLU A 121 5.71 8.61 -9.03
N GLN A 122 6.44 9.71 -9.24
CA GLN A 122 7.76 9.66 -9.87
C GLN A 122 8.76 8.86 -9.03
N VAL A 123 8.77 9.04 -7.71
CA VAL A 123 9.63 8.25 -6.81
C VAL A 123 9.24 6.78 -6.83
N ILE A 124 7.94 6.47 -6.83
CA ILE A 124 7.42 5.09 -6.93
C ILE A 124 7.90 4.44 -8.23
N LYS A 125 7.79 5.15 -9.36
CA LYS A 125 8.25 4.67 -10.68
C LYS A 125 9.76 4.46 -10.74
N ASP A 126 10.54 5.42 -10.28
CA ASP A 126 12.00 5.37 -10.35
C ASP A 126 12.60 4.30 -9.44
N GLN A 127 11.95 4.01 -8.33
CA GLN A 127 12.32 2.91 -7.43
C GLN A 127 11.85 1.54 -7.94
N GLY A 128 11.03 1.47 -8.99
CA GLY A 128 10.45 0.24 -9.51
C GLY A 128 9.51 -0.47 -8.53
N VAL A 129 8.87 0.30 -7.65
CA VAL A 129 8.01 -0.20 -6.59
C VAL A 129 6.65 -0.60 -7.15
N THR A 130 6.15 -1.77 -6.76
CA THR A 130 4.88 -2.31 -7.26
C THR A 130 3.79 -2.42 -6.20
N ASN A 131 4.12 -2.24 -4.92
CA ASN A 131 3.17 -2.35 -3.81
C ASN A 131 3.45 -1.32 -2.71
N LEU A 132 2.46 -1.13 -1.82
CA LEU A 132 2.55 -0.16 -0.73
C LEU A 132 3.72 -0.44 0.23
N THR A 133 3.92 -1.70 0.62
CA THR A 133 4.98 -2.10 1.55
C THR A 133 6.36 -1.71 1.01
N ASP A 134 6.59 -1.93 -0.29
CA ASP A 134 7.84 -1.56 -0.95
C ASP A 134 8.01 -0.04 -1.08
N ALA A 135 6.93 0.71 -1.32
CA ALA A 135 6.97 2.17 -1.34
C ALA A 135 7.44 2.78 -0.02
N LEU A 136 7.15 2.10 1.08
CA LEU A 136 7.46 2.57 2.43
C LEU A 136 8.87 2.21 2.93
N LYS A 137 9.65 1.41 2.20
CA LYS A 137 10.98 0.92 2.62
C LYS A 137 11.95 2.03 3.03
N ASN A 138 11.87 3.18 2.38
CA ASN A 138 12.76 4.31 2.62
C ASN A 138 12.18 5.36 3.58
N VAL A 139 11.03 5.08 4.21
CA VAL A 139 10.41 5.99 5.18
C VAL A 139 10.96 5.69 6.58
N PRO A 140 11.68 6.62 7.22
CA PRO A 140 12.24 6.39 8.54
C PRO A 140 11.18 6.03 9.57
N GLY A 141 11.41 4.95 10.35
CA GLY A 141 10.51 4.48 11.41
C GLY A 141 9.30 3.70 10.91
N VAL A 142 9.24 3.34 9.64
CA VAL A 142 8.26 2.42 9.06
C VAL A 142 8.95 1.12 8.70
N GLY A 143 8.34 -0.01 9.04
CA GLY A 143 8.80 -1.35 8.71
C GLY A 143 7.64 -2.25 8.32
N ALA A 144 7.95 -3.36 7.68
CA ALA A 144 6.97 -4.36 7.30
C ALA A 144 7.39 -5.73 7.83
N PHE A 145 6.41 -6.55 8.18
CA PHE A 145 6.60 -7.96 8.49
C PHE A 145 6.05 -8.82 7.36
N TYR A 146 6.72 -9.92 7.09
CA TYR A 146 6.34 -10.86 6.04
C TYR A 146 5.60 -12.06 6.64
N ALA A 147 4.76 -12.71 5.82
CA ALA A 147 4.06 -13.93 6.20
C ALA A 147 5.02 -15.04 6.64
N GLY A 148 4.59 -15.86 7.59
CA GLY A 148 5.37 -16.99 8.09
C GLY A 148 6.34 -16.67 9.23
N GLU A 149 6.57 -15.39 9.53
CA GLU A 149 7.44 -14.98 10.63
C GLU A 149 6.84 -15.39 11.99
N ASN A 150 7.60 -16.13 12.80
CA ASN A 150 7.13 -16.72 14.08
C ASN A 150 5.84 -17.54 13.98
N GLY A 151 5.58 -18.17 12.82
CA GLY A 151 4.33 -18.88 12.56
C GLY A 151 3.13 -17.96 12.41
N SER A 152 3.35 -16.66 12.20
CA SER A 152 2.30 -15.72 11.91
C SER A 152 1.69 -16.01 10.53
N SER A 153 0.36 -15.96 10.47
CA SER A 153 -0.41 -16.10 9.23
C SER A 153 -0.72 -14.76 8.58
N THR A 154 0.09 -13.74 8.83
CA THR A 154 -0.12 -12.41 8.26
C THR A 154 0.25 -12.43 6.79
N THR A 155 -0.73 -12.25 5.92
CA THR A 155 -0.56 -12.00 4.50
C THR A 155 -0.98 -10.57 4.19
N GLY A 156 -0.49 -10.00 3.08
CA GLY A 156 -0.79 -8.63 2.68
C GLY A 156 0.11 -7.59 3.38
N ASP A 157 -0.39 -6.36 3.45
CA ASP A 157 0.35 -5.22 4.00
C ASP A 157 0.35 -5.24 5.53
N ALA A 158 1.37 -5.86 6.12
CA ALA A 158 1.62 -5.85 7.56
C ALA A 158 2.65 -4.75 7.88
N ILE A 159 2.16 -3.57 8.21
CA ILE A 159 2.98 -2.36 8.36
C ILE A 159 3.05 -1.93 9.81
N TYR A 160 4.26 -1.66 10.27
CA TYR A 160 4.55 -1.17 11.62
C TYR A 160 5.19 0.21 11.54
N MET A 161 4.70 1.14 12.34
CA MET A 161 5.28 2.47 12.45
C MET A 161 5.74 2.70 13.88
N ARG A 162 7.04 2.97 14.08
CA ARG A 162 7.66 3.15 15.41
C ARG A 162 7.35 1.98 16.37
N GLY A 163 7.33 0.74 15.83
CA GLY A 163 7.08 -0.48 16.60
C GLY A 163 5.60 -0.78 16.90
N VAL A 164 4.66 0.05 16.45
CA VAL A 164 3.21 -0.15 16.62
C VAL A 164 2.60 -0.61 15.30
N ASP A 165 1.73 -1.63 15.36
CA ASP A 165 0.97 -2.09 14.19
C ASP A 165 0.06 -0.98 13.66
N THR A 166 0.30 -0.57 12.42
CA THR A 166 -0.46 0.44 11.67
C THR A 166 -1.22 -0.13 10.49
N SER A 167 -1.23 -1.45 10.32
CA SER A 167 -1.90 -2.13 9.20
C SER A 167 -3.39 -1.77 9.07
N ASN A 168 -4.02 -1.34 10.18
CA ASN A 168 -5.40 -0.89 10.24
C ASN A 168 -5.59 0.63 10.09
N SER A 169 -4.52 1.38 9.90
CA SER A 169 -4.51 2.82 9.73
C SER A 169 -4.06 3.21 8.31
N ILE A 170 -4.51 2.42 7.33
CA ILE A 170 -4.32 2.66 5.90
C ILE A 170 -5.60 3.28 5.36
N TYR A 171 -5.43 4.35 4.59
CA TYR A 171 -6.50 5.13 3.97
C TYR A 171 -6.26 5.22 2.47
N VAL A 172 -7.34 5.36 1.72
CA VAL A 172 -7.31 5.71 0.30
C VAL A 172 -8.20 6.93 0.12
N ASP A 173 -7.63 8.01 -0.39
CA ASP A 173 -8.29 9.31 -0.56
C ASP A 173 -8.94 9.82 0.75
N GLY A 174 -8.26 9.62 1.88
CA GLY A 174 -8.72 10.05 3.21
C GLY A 174 -9.78 9.16 3.86
N ILE A 175 -10.24 8.10 3.20
CA ILE A 175 -11.22 7.13 3.71
C ILE A 175 -10.51 5.82 4.04
N ARG A 176 -10.80 5.24 5.20
CA ARG A 176 -10.16 4.04 5.69
C ARG A 176 -10.35 2.86 4.71
N ASP A 177 -9.26 2.12 4.49
CA ASP A 177 -9.25 0.92 3.66
C ASP A 177 -8.95 -0.31 4.52
N ILE A 178 -9.96 -1.18 4.65
CA ILE A 178 -9.92 -2.34 5.55
C ILE A 178 -9.66 -3.63 4.78
N GLY A 179 -8.75 -4.45 5.30
CA GLY A 179 -8.39 -5.75 4.73
C GLY A 179 -6.88 -5.98 4.70
N SER A 180 -6.47 -7.20 5.00
CA SER A 180 -5.06 -7.61 5.00
C SER A 180 -4.64 -8.09 3.61
N VAL A 181 -4.69 -7.21 2.61
CA VAL A 181 -4.31 -7.49 1.22
C VAL A 181 -3.10 -6.66 0.82
N THR A 182 -2.35 -7.13 -0.16
CA THR A 182 -1.27 -6.34 -0.76
C THR A 182 -1.86 -5.30 -1.69
N ARG A 183 -1.60 -4.01 -1.41
CA ARG A 183 -2.06 -2.89 -2.23
C ARG A 183 -1.03 -2.54 -3.29
N ASP A 184 -1.46 -2.63 -4.55
CA ASP A 184 -0.64 -2.27 -5.70
C ASP A 184 -0.61 -0.76 -5.91
N THR A 185 0.49 -0.25 -6.48
CA THR A 185 0.71 1.19 -6.72
C THR A 185 0.28 1.67 -8.10
N PHE A 186 -0.26 0.81 -8.98
CA PHE A 186 -0.56 1.17 -10.39
C PHE A 186 -1.54 2.34 -10.55
N ASN A 187 -2.46 2.51 -9.60
CA ASN A 187 -3.45 3.59 -9.57
C ASN A 187 -3.16 4.64 -8.49
N THR A 188 -1.89 4.74 -8.03
CA THR A 188 -1.50 5.64 -6.94
C THR A 188 -0.76 6.84 -7.49
N GLN A 189 -1.25 8.05 -7.16
CA GLN A 189 -0.62 9.32 -7.48
C GLN A 189 0.50 9.66 -6.50
N GLN A 190 0.27 9.41 -5.21
CA GLN A 190 1.24 9.55 -4.13
C GLN A 190 0.84 8.76 -2.90
N VAL A 191 1.81 8.48 -2.04
CA VAL A 191 1.59 7.89 -0.72
C VAL A 191 2.03 8.89 0.34
N GLU A 192 1.15 9.20 1.27
CA GLU A 192 1.39 10.12 2.37
C GLU A 192 1.52 9.35 3.67
N VAL A 193 2.63 9.54 4.38
CA VAL A 193 2.89 8.92 5.68
C VAL A 193 2.87 9.99 6.75
N ILE A 194 1.79 10.01 7.53
CA ILE A 194 1.56 10.96 8.60
C ILE A 194 2.02 10.32 9.91
N LYS A 195 3.05 10.88 10.54
CA LYS A 195 3.67 10.34 11.77
C LYS A 195 3.06 10.98 13.02
N GLY A 196 2.76 10.14 14.01
CA GLY A 196 2.11 10.55 15.25
C GLY A 196 0.59 10.43 15.20
N PRO A 197 -0.12 10.73 16.30
CA PRO A 197 -1.56 10.52 16.41
C PRO A 197 -2.35 11.26 15.35
N ALA A 198 -3.14 10.55 14.54
CA ALA A 198 -3.94 11.07 13.44
C ALA A 198 -5.46 10.88 13.67
N GLY A 199 -5.87 10.61 14.92
CA GLY A 199 -7.27 10.41 15.26
C GLY A 199 -8.15 11.62 15.00
N THR A 200 -7.62 12.83 15.14
CA THR A 200 -8.33 14.06 14.83
C THR A 200 -8.69 14.13 13.33
N ASP A 201 -7.77 13.71 12.46
CA ASP A 201 -7.93 13.86 11.01
C ASP A 201 -8.78 12.73 10.41
N TYR A 202 -8.57 11.50 10.89
CA TYR A 202 -9.16 10.30 10.31
C TYR A 202 -10.09 9.52 11.25
N GLY A 203 -10.29 9.98 12.49
CA GLY A 203 -11.05 9.27 13.50
C GLY A 203 -10.28 8.06 14.03
N ARG A 204 -10.62 6.88 13.54
CA ARG A 204 -9.98 5.62 13.95
C ARG A 204 -8.59 5.48 13.34
N SER A 205 -7.54 5.79 14.10
CA SER A 205 -6.15 5.72 13.66
C SER A 205 -5.23 5.20 14.77
N ALA A 206 -4.12 4.55 14.38
CA ALA A 206 -3.09 4.15 15.31
C ALA A 206 -2.38 5.39 15.93
N PRO A 207 -1.92 5.30 17.18
CA PRO A 207 -1.23 6.43 17.82
C PRO A 207 0.13 6.74 17.18
N SER A 208 0.73 5.80 16.48
CA SER A 208 2.00 5.94 15.76
C SER A 208 1.89 6.70 14.45
N GLY A 209 0.68 6.72 13.84
CA GLY A 209 0.43 7.41 12.58
C GLY A 209 -0.53 6.72 11.64
N SER A 210 -0.60 7.22 10.42
CA SER A 210 -1.46 6.72 9.34
C SER A 210 -0.77 6.82 7.99
N ILE A 211 -1.25 6.03 7.04
CA ILE A 211 -0.79 6.00 5.66
C ILE A 211 -1.98 6.30 4.78
N ASN A 212 -1.87 7.28 3.89
CA ASN A 212 -2.92 7.66 2.96
C ASN A 212 -2.41 7.50 1.52
N MET A 213 -3.06 6.64 0.74
CA MET A 213 -2.80 6.46 -0.69
C MET A 213 -3.73 7.38 -1.47
N ILE A 214 -3.19 8.21 -2.33
CA ILE A 214 -3.96 9.12 -3.19
C ILE A 214 -4.12 8.48 -4.55
N SER A 215 -5.36 8.32 -4.98
CA SER A 215 -5.71 7.73 -6.27
C SER A 215 -5.47 8.72 -7.41
N LYS A 216 -5.01 8.21 -8.55
CA LYS A 216 -4.90 8.98 -9.81
C LYS A 216 -6.28 9.46 -10.24
N GLN A 217 -6.38 10.76 -10.59
CA GLN A 217 -7.62 11.39 -11.04
C GLN A 217 -7.52 11.78 -12.53
N PRO A 218 -8.66 11.85 -13.25
CA PRO A 218 -8.70 12.40 -14.61
C PRO A 218 -8.28 13.88 -14.63
N ARG A 219 -7.58 14.28 -15.70
CA ARG A 219 -7.07 15.64 -15.93
C ARG A 219 -7.36 16.07 -17.36
N LEU A 220 -7.35 17.37 -17.63
CA LEU A 220 -7.59 17.91 -18.99
C LEU A 220 -6.38 17.74 -19.92
N ASP A 221 -5.17 17.60 -19.38
CA ASP A 221 -3.97 17.25 -20.15
C ASP A 221 -4.01 15.76 -20.55
N SER A 222 -4.38 15.49 -21.79
CA SER A 222 -4.42 14.13 -22.32
C SER A 222 -3.03 13.54 -22.44
N GLY A 223 -2.91 12.25 -22.11
CA GLY A 223 -1.64 11.54 -22.15
C GLY A 223 -1.78 10.04 -21.98
N ILE A 224 -0.74 9.34 -22.39
CA ILE A 224 -0.60 7.90 -22.23
C ILE A 224 0.75 7.59 -21.59
N ASP A 225 0.75 6.77 -20.56
CA ASP A 225 1.96 6.27 -19.92
C ASP A 225 1.82 4.76 -19.71
N GLY A 226 2.92 4.04 -19.74
CA GLY A 226 2.87 2.60 -19.55
C GLY A 226 4.26 2.03 -19.31
N SER A 227 4.28 0.88 -18.67
CA SER A 227 5.50 0.14 -18.43
C SER A 227 5.33 -1.33 -18.75
N ALA A 228 6.42 -1.95 -19.21
CA ALA A 228 6.53 -3.39 -19.33
C ALA A 228 7.86 -3.82 -18.74
N SER A 229 7.84 -4.80 -17.85
CA SER A 229 9.04 -5.33 -17.22
C SER A 229 9.07 -6.85 -17.30
N ILE A 230 10.29 -7.38 -17.52
CA ILE A 230 10.60 -8.81 -17.48
C ILE A 230 11.78 -8.97 -16.54
N GLY A 231 11.66 -9.88 -15.60
CA GLY A 231 12.70 -10.17 -14.60
C GLY A 231 13.15 -11.62 -14.63
N SER A 232 14.09 -11.93 -13.73
CA SER A 232 14.49 -13.31 -13.44
C SER A 232 13.30 -14.17 -13.00
N ALA A 233 13.41 -15.49 -13.13
CA ALA A 233 12.37 -16.46 -12.80
C ALA A 233 11.04 -16.22 -13.56
N TRP A 234 11.10 -15.72 -14.82
CA TRP A 234 9.94 -15.44 -15.66
C TRP A 234 8.98 -14.41 -15.10
N SER A 235 9.44 -13.55 -14.20
CA SER A 235 8.66 -12.43 -13.69
C SER A 235 8.34 -11.45 -14.80
N ARG A 236 7.06 -11.05 -14.88
CA ARG A 236 6.56 -10.12 -15.89
C ARG A 236 5.49 -9.21 -15.29
N ARG A 237 5.53 -7.94 -15.63
CA ARG A 237 4.54 -6.94 -15.25
C ARG A 237 4.30 -5.97 -16.39
N GLY A 238 3.05 -5.59 -16.59
CA GLY A 238 2.64 -4.52 -17.49
C GLY A 238 1.69 -3.56 -16.81
N THR A 239 1.84 -2.26 -17.09
CA THR A 239 0.91 -1.21 -16.65
C THR A 239 0.57 -0.29 -17.81
N LEU A 240 -0.64 0.27 -17.77
CA LEU A 240 -1.11 1.30 -18.69
C LEU A 240 -1.86 2.36 -17.89
N ASP A 241 -1.56 3.61 -18.16
CA ASP A 241 -2.26 4.79 -17.63
C ASP A 241 -2.65 5.67 -18.82
N LEU A 242 -3.92 5.66 -19.17
CA LEU A 242 -4.50 6.46 -20.23
C LEU A 242 -5.34 7.56 -19.60
N ASN A 243 -4.99 8.82 -19.84
CA ASN A 243 -5.78 9.98 -19.48
C ASN A 243 -6.23 10.72 -20.75
N GLN A 244 -7.52 10.92 -20.91
CA GLN A 244 -8.10 11.53 -22.11
C GLN A 244 -9.16 12.55 -21.75
N ALA A 245 -8.90 13.82 -22.03
CA ALA A 245 -9.94 14.82 -22.07
C ALA A 245 -10.85 14.58 -23.28
N PHE A 246 -12.16 14.63 -23.09
CA PHE A 246 -13.16 14.47 -24.14
C PHE A 246 -14.06 15.71 -24.29
N SER A 247 -13.89 16.71 -23.43
CA SER A 247 -14.42 18.08 -23.56
C SER A 247 -13.52 19.05 -22.78
N ASP A 248 -13.81 20.35 -22.88
CA ASP A 248 -13.05 21.43 -22.23
C ASP A 248 -13.05 21.32 -20.68
N ASN A 249 -13.98 20.56 -20.11
CA ASN A 249 -14.13 20.42 -18.66
C ASN A 249 -14.42 19.00 -18.22
N ALA A 250 -14.19 17.99 -19.07
CA ALA A 250 -14.41 16.60 -18.72
C ALA A 250 -13.32 15.69 -19.26
N ALA A 251 -12.93 14.71 -18.45
CA ALA A 251 -11.89 13.76 -18.79
C ALA A 251 -12.21 12.36 -18.26
N PHE A 252 -11.63 11.37 -18.90
CA PHE A 252 -11.60 9.97 -18.51
C PHE A 252 -10.16 9.54 -18.24
N ARG A 253 -9.93 8.75 -17.21
CA ARG A 253 -8.65 8.09 -16.96
C ARG A 253 -8.86 6.60 -16.74
N LEU A 254 -8.00 5.79 -17.34
CA LEU A 254 -8.00 4.34 -17.19
C LEU A 254 -6.62 3.86 -16.78
N ASN A 255 -6.52 3.25 -15.62
CA ASN A 255 -5.32 2.56 -15.21
C ASN A 255 -5.54 1.04 -15.28
N LEU A 256 -4.60 0.34 -15.91
CA LEU A 256 -4.58 -1.11 -16.03
C LEU A 256 -3.26 -1.66 -15.49
N MET A 257 -3.32 -2.86 -14.92
CA MET A 257 -2.15 -3.58 -14.44
C MET A 257 -2.36 -5.08 -14.61
N GLY A 258 -1.31 -5.78 -15.04
CA GLY A 258 -1.21 -7.23 -15.02
C GLY A 258 0.19 -7.64 -14.58
N GLU A 259 0.26 -8.60 -13.65
CA GLU A 259 1.52 -9.10 -13.11
C GLU A 259 1.48 -10.60 -12.90
N LYS A 260 2.58 -11.25 -13.23
CA LYS A 260 2.87 -12.63 -12.82
C LYS A 260 4.36 -12.71 -12.49
N THR A 261 4.68 -12.99 -11.23
CA THR A 261 6.04 -13.02 -10.73
C THR A 261 6.30 -14.31 -9.98
N HIS A 262 7.50 -14.88 -10.18
CA HIS A 262 8.03 -15.95 -9.36
C HIS A 262 9.16 -15.37 -8.51
N ASP A 263 9.33 -15.86 -7.31
CA ASP A 263 10.46 -15.45 -6.48
C ASP A 263 11.72 -16.18 -6.92
N ALA A 264 12.73 -15.42 -7.37
CA ALA A 264 14.02 -15.97 -7.77
C ALA A 264 14.76 -16.55 -6.55
N GLY A 265 15.03 -17.84 -6.54
CA GLY A 265 15.65 -18.53 -5.42
C GLY A 265 14.66 -19.08 -4.39
N ARG A 266 13.38 -19.18 -4.79
CA ARG A 266 12.33 -19.90 -4.04
C ARG A 266 11.55 -20.77 -5.02
N ASP A 267 11.40 -22.05 -4.70
CA ASP A 267 10.57 -22.94 -5.48
C ASP A 267 9.10 -22.64 -5.22
N ARG A 268 8.28 -22.63 -6.28
CA ARG A 268 6.81 -22.56 -6.23
C ARG A 268 6.18 -21.26 -5.72
N ILE A 269 6.96 -20.30 -5.26
CA ILE A 269 6.39 -19.01 -4.84
C ILE A 269 6.04 -18.20 -6.09
N GLU A 270 4.75 -17.92 -6.23
CA GLU A 270 4.19 -17.22 -7.37
C GLU A 270 3.20 -16.15 -6.90
N ASN A 271 3.26 -14.96 -7.50
CA ASN A 271 2.27 -13.92 -7.33
C ASN A 271 1.65 -13.58 -8.69
N GLU A 272 0.34 -13.67 -8.77
CA GLU A 272 -0.43 -13.29 -9.94
C GLU A 272 -1.50 -12.28 -9.54
N ARG A 273 -1.53 -11.13 -10.23
CA ARG A 273 -2.53 -10.10 -9.99
C ARG A 273 -2.86 -9.33 -11.24
N TYR A 274 -4.09 -8.83 -11.30
CA TYR A 274 -4.52 -7.84 -12.27
C TYR A 274 -5.41 -6.80 -11.61
N GLY A 275 -5.38 -5.60 -12.18
CA GLY A 275 -6.16 -4.47 -11.71
C GLY A 275 -6.68 -3.63 -12.85
N ILE A 276 -7.86 -3.05 -12.63
CA ILE A 276 -8.48 -2.07 -13.50
C ILE A 276 -9.05 -0.93 -12.65
N ALA A 277 -8.75 0.30 -13.02
CA ALA A 277 -9.23 1.50 -12.35
C ALA A 277 -9.68 2.55 -13.36
N PRO A 278 -10.92 2.48 -13.86
CA PRO A 278 -11.53 3.54 -14.65
C PRO A 278 -12.00 4.68 -13.75
N SER A 279 -11.86 5.91 -14.22
CA SER A 279 -12.35 7.11 -13.56
C SER A 279 -12.85 8.14 -14.57
N LEU A 280 -13.86 8.92 -14.17
CA LEU A 280 -14.47 9.99 -14.94
C LEU A 280 -14.47 11.26 -14.09
N ALA A 281 -14.22 12.39 -14.71
CA ALA A 281 -14.37 13.70 -14.08
C ALA A 281 -15.14 14.64 -15.00
N PHE A 282 -16.03 15.42 -14.41
CA PHE A 282 -16.83 16.44 -15.08
C PHE A 282 -16.71 17.75 -14.33
N GLY A 283 -16.81 18.86 -15.05
CA GLY A 283 -16.69 20.20 -14.49
C GLY A 283 -15.27 20.57 -14.07
N LEU A 284 -14.26 19.91 -14.61
CA LEU A 284 -12.86 20.29 -14.37
C LEU A 284 -12.64 21.77 -14.77
N ASP A 285 -11.82 22.48 -14.00
CA ASP A 285 -11.57 23.92 -14.13
C ASP A 285 -12.83 24.79 -14.06
N THR A 286 -13.90 24.25 -13.41
CA THR A 286 -15.12 25.01 -13.09
C THR A 286 -15.40 24.93 -11.58
N PRO A 287 -16.23 25.82 -11.04
CA PRO A 287 -16.58 25.78 -9.60
C PRO A 287 -17.26 24.50 -9.14
N THR A 288 -17.89 23.73 -10.05
CA THR A 288 -18.61 22.51 -9.70
C THR A 288 -17.98 21.31 -10.39
N ARG A 289 -17.49 20.37 -9.61
CA ARG A 289 -16.76 19.20 -10.11
C ARG A 289 -17.35 17.90 -9.59
N LEU A 290 -17.42 16.90 -10.45
CA LEU A 290 -17.91 15.55 -10.13
C LEU A 290 -16.89 14.52 -10.57
N TYR A 291 -16.52 13.60 -9.66
CA TYR A 291 -15.61 12.49 -9.95
C TYR A 291 -16.29 11.17 -9.65
N LEU A 292 -16.12 10.23 -10.56
CA LEU A 292 -16.60 8.85 -10.45
C LEU A 292 -15.39 7.93 -10.61
N ASN A 293 -15.05 7.18 -9.57
CA ASN A 293 -13.90 6.27 -9.59
C ASN A 293 -14.38 4.86 -9.26
N TYR A 294 -13.82 3.88 -9.96
CA TYR A 294 -13.96 2.46 -9.64
C TYR A 294 -12.59 1.79 -9.62
N LEU A 295 -12.41 0.85 -8.72
CA LEU A 295 -11.21 0.03 -8.61
C LEU A 295 -11.63 -1.43 -8.48
N HIS A 296 -11.05 -2.29 -9.33
CA HIS A 296 -11.08 -3.73 -9.18
C HIS A 296 -9.66 -4.29 -9.20
N VAL A 297 -9.30 -5.07 -8.16
CA VAL A 297 -8.03 -5.79 -8.10
C VAL A 297 -8.29 -7.23 -7.70
N ARG A 298 -7.72 -8.16 -8.43
CA ARG A 298 -7.72 -9.58 -8.06
C ARG A 298 -6.30 -10.11 -7.95
N GLN A 299 -6.07 -10.91 -6.93
CA GLN A 299 -4.80 -11.57 -6.65
C GLN A 299 -5.02 -13.07 -6.46
N ASN A 300 -4.06 -13.87 -6.93
CA ASN A 300 -4.02 -15.31 -6.75
C ASN A 300 -2.56 -15.72 -6.60
N ASN A 301 -2.12 -15.86 -5.37
CA ASN A 301 -0.72 -16.05 -5.03
C ASN A 301 -0.50 -17.44 -4.41
N THR A 302 0.71 -17.98 -4.55
CA THR A 302 1.23 -19.06 -3.70
C THR A 302 2.05 -18.41 -2.59
N PRO A 303 1.56 -18.41 -1.32
CA PRO A 303 2.22 -17.72 -0.23
C PRO A 303 3.49 -18.46 0.22
N ASP A 304 4.46 -17.70 0.74
CA ASP A 304 5.68 -18.24 1.33
C ASP A 304 5.52 -18.46 2.84
N GLY A 305 5.54 -19.71 3.28
CA GLY A 305 5.54 -20.10 4.71
C GLY A 305 6.90 -19.98 5.38
N GLY A 306 7.92 -19.51 4.66
CA GLY A 306 9.30 -19.41 5.14
C GLY A 306 10.09 -20.71 5.08
N ILE A 307 11.35 -20.65 5.52
CA ILE A 307 12.29 -21.77 5.60
C ILE A 307 12.89 -21.88 7.00
N PRO A 308 13.29 -23.09 7.43
CA PRO A 308 14.03 -23.26 8.68
C PRO A 308 15.35 -22.48 8.67
N THR A 309 15.70 -21.86 9.78
CA THR A 309 16.92 -21.06 9.95
C THR A 309 18.15 -21.88 10.34
N VAL A 310 18.05 -23.20 10.30
CA VAL A 310 19.16 -24.13 10.57
C VAL A 310 20.36 -23.80 9.68
N GLY A 311 21.55 -23.78 10.30
CA GLY A 311 22.81 -23.49 9.63
C GLY A 311 23.05 -21.99 9.32
N LEU A 312 22.18 -21.10 9.74
CA LEU A 312 22.43 -19.65 9.68
C LEU A 312 23.24 -19.17 10.89
N PRO A 313 24.02 -18.08 10.76
CA PRO A 313 24.71 -17.48 11.88
C PRO A 313 23.74 -17.11 13.00
N GLY A 314 24.06 -17.49 14.24
CA GLY A 314 23.22 -17.24 15.42
C GLY A 314 22.09 -18.25 15.64
N TYR A 315 21.93 -19.26 14.77
CA TYR A 315 20.99 -20.36 15.03
C TYR A 315 21.40 -21.13 16.29
N SER A 316 20.42 -21.51 17.09
CA SER A 316 20.58 -22.35 18.25
C SER A 316 19.50 -23.44 18.25
N ALA A 317 19.90 -24.68 18.48
CA ALA A 317 18.96 -25.80 18.54
C ALA A 317 17.91 -25.58 19.64
N PRO A 318 16.64 -25.95 19.40
CA PRO A 318 15.54 -25.64 20.31
C PRO A 318 15.58 -26.43 21.63
N SER A 319 16.43 -27.44 21.73
CA SER A 319 16.74 -28.17 22.98
C SER A 319 18.07 -28.92 22.86
N PRO A 320 18.71 -29.29 24.00
CA PRO A 320 19.93 -30.11 24.04
C PRO A 320 19.78 -31.45 23.32
N LYS A 321 18.59 -32.03 23.30
CA LYS A 321 18.30 -33.27 22.57
C LYS A 321 18.65 -33.17 21.09
N TYR A 322 18.47 -31.99 20.52
CA TYR A 322 18.67 -31.73 19.08
C TYR A 322 19.95 -30.95 18.80
N ALA A 323 20.98 -31.07 19.66
CA ALA A 323 22.23 -30.31 19.57
C ALA A 323 22.96 -30.50 18.22
N ALA A 324 22.74 -31.61 17.51
CA ALA A 324 23.27 -31.84 16.17
C ALA A 324 22.89 -30.74 15.16
N LEU A 325 21.75 -30.03 15.35
CA LEU A 325 21.34 -28.91 14.52
C LEU A 325 22.30 -27.71 14.59
N ASN A 326 23.05 -27.54 15.70
CA ASN A 326 23.99 -26.42 15.85
C ASN A 326 25.18 -26.51 14.89
N SER A 327 25.52 -27.71 14.44
CA SER A 327 26.59 -27.98 13.45
C SER A 327 26.05 -28.42 12.11
N ALA A 328 24.73 -28.44 11.95
CA ALA A 328 24.09 -28.85 10.73
C ALA A 328 24.31 -27.85 9.58
N GLY A 329 24.33 -28.32 8.35
CA GLY A 329 24.45 -27.48 7.15
C GLY A 329 23.24 -26.56 6.98
N LYS A 330 23.45 -25.48 6.24
CA LYS A 330 22.37 -24.56 5.87
C LYS A 330 21.34 -25.27 4.98
N VAL A 331 20.07 -25.03 5.27
CA VAL A 331 18.96 -25.46 4.42
C VAL A 331 19.01 -24.72 3.07
N ASP A 332 18.66 -25.38 1.99
CA ASP A 332 18.54 -24.73 0.67
C ASP A 332 17.43 -23.70 0.71
N THR A 333 17.76 -22.45 0.39
CA THR A 333 16.79 -21.33 0.36
C THR A 333 15.72 -21.50 -0.72
N ASN A 334 15.96 -22.31 -1.75
CA ASN A 334 14.96 -22.59 -2.79
C ASN A 334 13.83 -23.47 -2.29
N ASN A 335 14.06 -24.27 -1.24
CA ASN A 335 13.08 -25.20 -0.74
C ASN A 335 11.72 -24.55 -0.43
N PHE A 336 10.64 -25.21 -0.84
CA PHE A 336 9.28 -24.88 -0.49
C PHE A 336 8.72 -25.90 0.51
N TYR A 337 8.36 -25.45 1.71
CA TYR A 337 7.84 -26.28 2.79
C TYR A 337 6.32 -26.35 2.87
N GLY A 338 5.64 -25.65 1.96
CA GLY A 338 4.18 -25.66 1.81
C GLY A 338 3.66 -26.94 1.14
N THR A 339 2.45 -26.86 0.64
CA THR A 339 1.74 -27.93 -0.08
C THR A 339 1.19 -27.43 -1.40
N ASP A 340 0.72 -28.32 -2.29
CA ASP A 340 0.00 -27.96 -3.51
C ASP A 340 -1.35 -27.26 -3.22
N SER A 341 -1.81 -27.33 -1.98
CA SER A 341 -3.04 -26.68 -1.55
C SER A 341 -2.85 -25.24 -1.07
N ASP A 342 -1.61 -24.76 -0.96
CA ASP A 342 -1.33 -23.41 -0.46
C ASP A 342 -1.72 -22.36 -1.49
N TYR A 343 -2.47 -21.36 -1.05
CA TYR A 343 -2.87 -20.21 -1.85
C TYR A 343 -3.22 -18.99 -0.99
N ASP A 344 -3.11 -17.80 -1.55
CA ASP A 344 -3.63 -16.54 -1.01
C ASP A 344 -4.37 -15.79 -2.14
N LYS A 345 -5.68 -15.82 -2.05
CA LYS A 345 -6.59 -15.19 -3.03
C LYS A 345 -7.27 -13.99 -2.42
N SER A 346 -7.25 -12.88 -3.14
CA SER A 346 -8.03 -11.71 -2.73
C SER A 346 -8.72 -11.04 -3.91
N THR A 347 -9.81 -10.34 -3.58
CA THR A 347 -10.55 -9.49 -4.52
C THR A 347 -10.93 -8.22 -3.80
N THR A 348 -10.56 -7.09 -4.37
CA THR A 348 -10.92 -5.74 -3.90
C THR A 348 -11.78 -5.06 -4.95
N ASP A 349 -12.95 -4.61 -4.55
CA ASP A 349 -13.86 -3.77 -5.34
C ASP A 349 -14.12 -2.48 -4.57
N SER A 350 -13.99 -1.32 -5.22
CA SER A 350 -14.27 -0.03 -4.61
C SER A 350 -14.88 0.93 -5.61
N GLY A 351 -15.95 1.60 -5.22
CA GLY A 351 -16.59 2.68 -5.96
C GLY A 351 -16.60 3.96 -5.15
N THR A 352 -16.17 5.07 -5.75
CA THR A 352 -16.14 6.38 -5.10
C THR A 352 -16.84 7.41 -5.97
N LEU A 353 -17.77 8.14 -5.37
CA LEU A 353 -18.41 9.34 -5.90
C LEU A 353 -17.91 10.53 -5.09
N ARG A 354 -17.31 11.55 -5.76
CA ARG A 354 -16.87 12.78 -5.13
C ARG A 354 -17.48 13.97 -5.86
N PHE A 355 -18.17 14.81 -5.12
CA PHE A 355 -18.71 16.08 -5.57
C PHE A 355 -17.96 17.21 -4.87
N GLU A 356 -17.60 18.25 -5.62
CA GLU A 356 -16.95 19.46 -5.12
C GLU A 356 -17.66 20.69 -5.69
N HIS A 357 -17.83 21.71 -4.83
CA HIS A 357 -18.38 22.99 -5.25
C HIS A 357 -17.67 24.13 -4.53
N ASP A 358 -17.12 25.05 -5.30
CA ASP A 358 -16.52 26.28 -4.79
C ASP A 358 -17.64 27.31 -4.54
N LEU A 359 -17.95 27.52 -3.26
CA LEU A 359 -18.92 28.54 -2.83
C LEU A 359 -18.40 29.96 -3.06
N THR A 360 -17.09 30.11 -2.90
CA THR A 360 -16.32 31.31 -3.21
C THR A 360 -14.93 30.86 -3.68
N ASP A 361 -14.10 31.79 -4.14
CA ASP A 361 -12.70 31.50 -4.54
C ASP A 361 -11.86 30.88 -3.41
N ASN A 362 -12.28 31.10 -2.15
CA ASN A 362 -11.56 30.65 -0.96
C ASN A 362 -12.32 29.61 -0.13
N THR A 363 -13.49 29.16 -0.59
CA THR A 363 -14.34 28.23 0.18
C THR A 363 -14.88 27.13 -0.72
N THR A 364 -14.48 25.90 -0.44
CA THR A 364 -14.91 24.70 -1.18
C THR A 364 -15.68 23.76 -0.26
N VAL A 365 -16.82 23.28 -0.73
CA VAL A 365 -17.54 22.14 -0.13
C VAL A 365 -17.27 20.90 -0.95
N ARG A 366 -16.94 19.81 -0.24
CA ARG A 366 -16.70 18.49 -0.84
C ARG A 366 -17.57 17.46 -0.15
N ASN A 367 -18.22 16.61 -0.93
CA ASN A 367 -18.88 15.39 -0.45
C ASN A 367 -18.27 14.19 -1.13
N THR A 368 -17.86 13.20 -0.35
CA THR A 368 -17.30 11.94 -0.86
C THR A 368 -18.09 10.78 -0.30
N THR A 369 -18.62 9.94 -1.18
CA THR A 369 -19.22 8.65 -0.84
C THR A 369 -18.36 7.54 -1.41
N ARG A 370 -17.91 6.63 -0.55
CA ARG A 370 -17.15 5.45 -0.97
C ARG A 370 -17.75 4.18 -0.42
N TRP A 371 -17.94 3.22 -1.30
CA TRP A 371 -18.18 1.83 -0.96
C TRP A 371 -16.97 0.99 -1.36
N SER A 372 -16.57 0.08 -0.49
CA SER A 372 -15.51 -0.88 -0.80
C SER A 372 -15.83 -2.25 -0.20
N ARG A 373 -15.38 -3.29 -0.89
CA ARG A 373 -15.42 -4.68 -0.45
C ARG A 373 -14.08 -5.34 -0.72
N VAL A 374 -13.52 -5.95 0.33
CA VAL A 374 -12.30 -6.76 0.24
C VAL A 374 -12.62 -8.16 0.73
N LYS A 375 -12.40 -9.15 -0.14
CA LYS A 375 -12.46 -10.57 0.20
C LYS A 375 -11.06 -11.14 0.20
N GLN A 376 -10.74 -11.96 1.19
CA GLN A 376 -9.48 -12.70 1.24
C GLN A 376 -9.75 -14.11 1.70
N GLU A 377 -9.14 -15.06 1.00
CA GLU A 377 -9.13 -16.47 1.33
C GLU A 377 -7.72 -17.01 1.18
N TYR A 378 -7.15 -17.57 2.24
CA TYR A 378 -5.86 -18.21 2.13
C TYR A 378 -5.76 -19.51 2.93
N LEU A 379 -4.89 -20.40 2.42
CA LEU A 379 -4.33 -21.55 3.09
C LEU A 379 -2.81 -21.44 2.97
N LEU A 380 -2.11 -21.34 4.10
CA LEU A 380 -0.67 -21.19 4.17
C LEU A 380 -0.10 -22.23 5.12
N THR A 381 0.80 -23.06 4.60
CA THR A 381 1.49 -24.09 5.37
C THR A 381 2.89 -23.63 5.72
N ALA A 382 3.21 -23.58 7.01
CA ALA A 382 4.50 -23.16 7.56
C ALA A 382 5.14 -24.24 8.41
N VAL A 383 6.47 -24.24 8.47
CA VAL A 383 7.25 -25.16 9.33
C VAL A 383 7.24 -24.67 10.78
N MET A 384 7.13 -25.57 11.73
CA MET A 384 7.14 -25.25 13.16
C MET A 384 8.50 -25.59 13.79
N GLY A 385 9.22 -24.56 14.25
CA GLY A 385 10.61 -24.70 14.72
C GLY A 385 10.79 -25.14 16.20
N GLY A 386 9.73 -25.39 16.96
CA GLY A 386 9.83 -25.77 18.36
C GLY A 386 10.29 -27.23 18.57
N ALA A 387 10.94 -27.51 19.70
CA ALA A 387 11.46 -28.85 20.01
C ALA A 387 10.42 -29.98 19.93
N SER A 388 9.17 -29.70 20.30
CA SER A 388 8.05 -30.68 20.22
C SER A 388 7.62 -30.98 18.77
N ASN A 389 8.08 -30.22 17.80
CA ASN A 389 7.68 -30.32 16.40
C ASN A 389 8.71 -31.09 15.55
N ILE A 390 9.80 -31.55 16.16
CA ILE A 390 10.88 -32.26 15.49
C ILE A 390 10.73 -33.77 15.74
N THR A 391 10.71 -34.53 14.65
CA THR A 391 10.82 -35.99 14.65
C THR A 391 12.20 -36.35 14.11
N ALA A 392 13.03 -37.00 14.91
CA ALA A 392 14.39 -37.43 14.60
C ALA A 392 14.48 -38.95 14.70
N PRO A 393 14.22 -39.70 13.63
CA PRO A 393 14.29 -41.16 13.64
C PRO A 393 15.71 -41.67 13.97
N ASP A 394 16.74 -41.07 13.37
CA ASP A 394 18.12 -41.23 13.78
C ASP A 394 18.64 -39.89 14.33
N ILE A 395 18.96 -39.87 15.63
CA ILE A 395 19.43 -38.67 16.31
C ILE A 395 20.81 -38.19 15.80
N ASN A 396 21.57 -39.04 15.15
CA ASN A 396 22.89 -38.74 14.62
C ASN A 396 22.88 -38.32 13.16
N ASP A 397 21.78 -38.53 12.44
CA ASP A 397 21.65 -38.15 11.03
C ASP A 397 20.50 -37.14 10.83
N VAL A 398 20.85 -35.85 10.78
CA VAL A 398 19.93 -34.75 10.58
C VAL A 398 19.18 -34.81 9.23
N ASN A 399 19.67 -35.55 8.24
CA ASN A 399 18.98 -35.71 6.96
C ASN A 399 17.71 -36.57 7.09
N THR A 400 17.59 -37.36 8.16
CA THR A 400 16.39 -38.14 8.44
C THR A 400 15.31 -37.36 9.19
N TRP A 401 15.62 -36.13 9.63
CA TRP A 401 14.74 -35.37 10.50
C TRP A 401 13.61 -34.72 9.74
N SER A 402 12.46 -34.72 10.37
CA SER A 402 11.24 -34.09 9.86
C SER A 402 10.66 -33.12 10.88
N TRP A 403 10.04 -32.06 10.38
CA TRP A 403 9.42 -31.04 11.17
C TRP A 403 7.91 -30.97 10.90
N SER A 404 7.14 -30.80 11.96
CA SER A 404 5.69 -30.59 11.85
C SER A 404 5.38 -29.32 11.10
N ARG A 405 4.27 -29.32 10.38
CA ARG A 405 3.74 -28.17 9.67
C ARG A 405 2.48 -27.64 10.34
N LEU A 406 2.36 -26.31 10.40
CA LEU A 406 1.14 -25.61 10.79
C LEU A 406 0.42 -25.16 9.54
N VAL A 407 -0.86 -25.49 9.45
CA VAL A 407 -1.73 -24.99 8.37
C VAL A 407 -2.51 -23.79 8.92
N ASN A 408 -2.20 -22.62 8.42
CA ASN A 408 -2.92 -21.37 8.71
C ASN A 408 -3.98 -21.14 7.65
N THR A 409 -5.14 -20.71 8.09
CA THR A 409 -6.30 -20.50 7.20
C THR A 409 -6.99 -19.18 7.53
N LYS A 410 -7.54 -18.53 6.52
CA LYS A 410 -8.40 -17.36 6.66
C LYS A 410 -9.42 -17.32 5.52
N ASP A 411 -10.64 -16.97 5.84
CA ASP A 411 -11.70 -16.66 4.88
C ASP A 411 -12.48 -15.47 5.44
N VAL A 412 -12.21 -14.28 4.90
CA VAL A 412 -12.71 -13.01 5.44
C VAL A 412 -13.31 -12.15 4.34
N SER A 413 -14.43 -11.51 4.66
CA SER A 413 -15.02 -10.46 3.84
C SER A 413 -15.15 -9.17 4.65
N ASN A 414 -14.47 -8.12 4.19
CA ASN A 414 -14.58 -6.78 4.73
C ASN A 414 -15.45 -5.92 3.81
N ARG A 415 -16.26 -5.02 4.37
CA ARG A 415 -17.04 -4.02 3.63
C ARG A 415 -17.00 -2.71 4.38
N ILE A 416 -16.91 -1.62 3.64
CA ILE A 416 -17.01 -0.26 4.18
C ILE A 416 -17.95 0.56 3.31
N LEU A 417 -18.77 1.39 3.95
CA LEU A 417 -19.54 2.46 3.33
C LEU A 417 -19.29 3.72 4.15
N THR A 418 -18.74 4.74 3.49
CA THR A 418 -18.48 6.05 4.11
C THR A 418 -19.11 7.13 3.26
N ASN A 419 -19.76 8.11 3.93
CA ASN A 419 -20.09 9.40 3.36
C ASN A 419 -19.45 10.47 4.23
N GLN A 420 -18.67 11.35 3.61
CA GLN A 420 -17.98 12.45 4.27
C GLN A 420 -18.32 13.75 3.54
N THR A 421 -18.79 14.75 4.29
CA THR A 421 -18.93 16.12 3.82
C THR A 421 -17.91 16.99 4.53
N ASN A 422 -17.11 17.70 3.77
CA ASN A 422 -16.05 18.58 4.26
C ASN A 422 -16.21 19.97 3.64
N ILE A 423 -15.95 21.00 4.43
CA ILE A 423 -15.79 22.38 3.98
C ILE A 423 -14.38 22.85 4.31
N THR A 424 -13.70 23.43 3.35
CA THR A 424 -12.42 24.12 3.53
C THR A 424 -12.61 25.59 3.20
N SER A 425 -12.03 26.47 4.01
CA SER A 425 -12.14 27.91 3.79
C SER A 425 -10.90 28.64 4.28
N THR A 426 -10.46 29.64 3.52
CA THR A 426 -9.37 30.54 3.89
C THR A 426 -9.93 31.95 3.97
N PHE A 427 -9.78 32.62 5.13
CA PHE A 427 -10.26 33.99 5.34
C PHE A 427 -9.42 34.70 6.41
N ASN A 428 -9.64 35.99 6.57
CA ASN A 428 -8.97 36.79 7.60
C ASN A 428 -9.98 37.41 8.59
N THR A 429 -9.59 37.41 9.88
CA THR A 429 -10.27 38.18 10.92
C THR A 429 -9.30 39.24 11.44
N GLY A 430 -9.46 40.46 10.95
CA GLY A 430 -8.46 41.51 11.15
C GLY A 430 -7.12 41.15 10.51
N SER A 431 -6.07 41.09 11.33
CA SER A 431 -4.72 40.70 10.91
C SER A 431 -4.46 39.20 11.01
N ILE A 432 -5.38 38.40 11.50
CA ILE A 432 -5.20 36.95 11.70
C ILE A 432 -5.77 36.23 10.49
N GLY A 433 -4.92 35.43 9.82
CA GLY A 433 -5.34 34.51 8.77
C GLY A 433 -5.89 33.20 9.36
N HIS A 434 -6.92 32.66 8.75
CA HIS A 434 -7.55 31.40 9.11
C HIS A 434 -7.51 30.44 7.94
N ASP A 435 -7.08 29.20 8.18
CA ASP A 435 -7.21 28.05 7.27
C ASP A 435 -8.04 26.98 7.95
N VAL A 436 -9.33 26.96 7.64
CA VAL A 436 -10.32 26.11 8.29
C VAL A 436 -10.61 24.88 7.45
N SER A 437 -10.70 23.72 8.11
CA SER A 437 -11.30 22.50 7.56
C SER A 437 -12.27 21.93 8.57
N ALA A 438 -13.53 21.78 8.20
CA ALA A 438 -14.57 21.23 9.06
C ALA A 438 -15.45 20.24 8.30
N GLY A 439 -16.05 19.29 9.00
CA GLY A 439 -16.88 18.32 8.31
C GLY A 439 -17.61 17.35 9.21
N VAL A 440 -18.45 16.56 8.56
CA VAL A 440 -19.19 15.44 9.14
C VAL A 440 -18.90 14.18 8.37
N GLU A 441 -18.88 13.05 9.06
CA GLU A 441 -18.59 11.75 8.48
C GLU A 441 -19.52 10.69 9.05
N PHE A 442 -20.06 9.86 8.19
CA PHE A 442 -20.74 8.63 8.55
C PHE A 442 -19.98 7.47 7.94
N THR A 443 -19.59 6.48 8.76
CA THR A 443 -18.89 5.29 8.31
C THR A 443 -19.53 4.04 8.90
N ARG A 444 -19.85 3.07 8.03
CA ARG A 444 -20.22 1.71 8.41
C ARG A 444 -19.14 0.74 7.94
N GLU A 445 -18.54 0.04 8.88
CA GLU A 445 -17.53 -0.98 8.65
C GLU A 445 -18.07 -2.34 9.08
N ASN A 446 -17.90 -3.35 8.22
CA ASN A 446 -18.33 -4.72 8.52
C ASN A 446 -17.20 -5.70 8.20
N GLN A 447 -17.02 -6.70 9.07
CA GLN A 447 -16.17 -7.84 8.78
C GLN A 447 -16.95 -9.12 9.10
N THR A 448 -16.93 -10.08 8.16
CA THR A 448 -17.31 -11.46 8.41
C THR A 448 -16.07 -12.33 8.28
N ASN A 449 -15.72 -13.02 9.35
CA ASN A 449 -14.68 -14.05 9.35
C ASN A 449 -15.40 -15.41 9.36
N TYR A 450 -15.28 -16.14 8.25
CA TYR A 450 -15.94 -17.43 8.09
C TYR A 450 -15.13 -18.51 8.82
N GLY A 451 -15.78 -19.23 9.71
CA GLY A 451 -15.19 -20.39 10.36
C GLY A 451 -14.92 -21.51 9.35
N VAL A 452 -13.74 -22.09 9.44
CA VAL A 452 -13.30 -23.19 8.59
C VAL A 452 -12.86 -24.38 9.40
N ASN A 453 -13.05 -25.60 8.85
CA ASN A 453 -12.56 -26.82 9.46
C ASN A 453 -11.01 -26.81 9.50
N ALA A 454 -10.45 -27.24 10.64
CA ALA A 454 -9.01 -27.36 10.77
C ALA A 454 -8.44 -28.32 9.72
N ARG A 455 -7.29 -27.95 9.16
CA ARG A 455 -6.51 -28.77 8.25
C ARG A 455 -5.17 -29.14 8.89
N THR A 456 -4.69 -30.32 8.57
CA THR A 456 -3.36 -30.78 9.00
C THR A 456 -2.53 -31.15 7.77
N ALA A 457 -1.23 -30.93 7.86
CA ALA A 457 -0.27 -31.38 6.85
C ALA A 457 0.71 -32.36 7.51
N PRO A 458 1.13 -33.42 6.81
CA PRO A 458 2.18 -34.32 7.30
C PRO A 458 3.49 -33.57 7.60
N ALA A 459 4.30 -34.10 8.50
CA ALA A 459 5.63 -33.59 8.75
C ALA A 459 6.48 -33.60 7.44
N VAL A 460 7.42 -32.68 7.35
CA VAL A 460 8.25 -32.48 6.16
C VAL A 460 9.73 -32.65 6.50
N ASN A 461 10.50 -33.30 5.62
CA ASN A 461 11.93 -33.44 5.82
C ASN A 461 12.63 -32.08 5.80
N LEU A 462 13.66 -31.93 6.65
CA LEU A 462 14.38 -30.67 6.83
C LEU A 462 15.13 -30.22 5.55
N TYR A 463 15.81 -31.14 4.87
CA TYR A 463 16.64 -30.82 3.71
C TYR A 463 16.00 -31.16 2.36
N HIS A 464 15.05 -32.10 2.36
CA HIS A 464 14.39 -32.61 1.16
C HIS A 464 12.86 -32.53 1.32
N PRO A 465 12.29 -31.31 1.36
CA PRO A 465 10.84 -31.17 1.57
C PRO A 465 10.06 -31.73 0.38
N VAL A 466 9.04 -32.53 0.69
CA VAL A 466 8.04 -32.96 -0.29
C VAL A 466 6.89 -31.97 -0.26
N SER A 467 6.73 -31.22 -1.35
CA SER A 467 5.75 -30.14 -1.49
C SER A 467 4.58 -30.44 -2.44
N ASN A 468 4.66 -31.53 -3.21
CA ASN A 468 3.63 -31.96 -4.17
C ASN A 468 2.47 -32.75 -3.52
N LEU A 469 2.14 -32.40 -2.29
CA LEU A 469 1.07 -33.02 -1.51
C LEU A 469 -0.16 -32.10 -1.50
N SER A 470 -1.32 -32.65 -1.80
CA SER A 470 -2.59 -31.95 -1.63
C SER A 470 -3.24 -32.31 -0.27
N ILE A 471 -3.62 -31.28 0.47
CA ILE A 471 -4.39 -31.41 1.73
C ILE A 471 -5.84 -30.90 1.59
N GLY A 472 -6.25 -30.57 0.36
CA GLY A 472 -7.55 -30.00 0.03
C GLY A 472 -7.65 -28.50 0.33
N GLY A 473 -8.71 -27.87 -0.17
CA GLY A 473 -9.00 -26.45 0.05
C GLY A 473 -9.71 -26.17 1.37
N LEU A 474 -10.10 -24.92 1.60
CA LEU A 474 -10.90 -24.53 2.75
C LEU A 474 -12.32 -25.14 2.69
N ASP A 475 -12.81 -25.47 3.87
CA ASP A 475 -14.14 -26.04 4.07
C ASP A 475 -14.82 -25.29 5.23
N ARG A 476 -15.86 -24.50 4.91
CA ARG A 476 -16.57 -23.69 5.90
C ARG A 476 -17.40 -24.58 6.81
N ASN A 477 -17.34 -24.33 8.11
CA ASN A 477 -18.07 -25.08 9.13
C ASN A 477 -19.30 -24.33 9.69
N GLY A 478 -19.60 -23.12 9.17
CA GLY A 478 -20.73 -22.32 9.62
C GLY A 478 -20.50 -21.51 10.90
N ALA A 479 -19.40 -21.75 11.61
CA ALA A 479 -19.03 -21.03 12.84
C ALA A 479 -18.40 -19.67 12.51
N ASN A 480 -19.20 -18.70 12.10
CA ASN A 480 -18.76 -17.39 11.65
C ASN A 480 -18.59 -16.42 12.82
N ALA A 481 -17.74 -15.42 12.61
CA ALA A 481 -17.67 -14.24 13.48
C ALA A 481 -17.98 -12.98 12.63
N ASN A 482 -18.95 -12.21 13.09
CA ASN A 482 -19.41 -10.98 12.42
C ASN A 482 -19.19 -9.79 13.32
N GLY A 483 -18.48 -8.80 12.83
CA GLY A 483 -18.28 -7.53 13.49
C GLY A 483 -18.77 -6.38 12.63
N GLN A 484 -19.45 -5.42 13.23
CA GLN A 484 -19.88 -4.20 12.59
C GLN A 484 -19.62 -3.01 13.50
N THR A 485 -19.11 -1.92 12.94
CA THR A 485 -19.05 -0.63 13.64
C THR A 485 -19.67 0.44 12.76
N ASP A 486 -20.66 1.14 13.32
CA ASP A 486 -21.23 2.38 12.79
C ASP A 486 -20.60 3.55 13.55
N THR A 487 -20.06 4.52 12.82
CA THR A 487 -19.45 5.72 13.40
C THR A 487 -20.05 6.97 12.75
N PHE A 488 -20.46 7.92 13.59
CA PHE A 488 -20.78 9.28 13.17
C PHE A 488 -19.77 10.24 13.79
N GLY A 489 -19.04 10.96 12.94
CA GLY A 489 -17.99 11.90 13.34
C GLY A 489 -18.33 13.33 12.92
N ILE A 490 -17.99 14.29 13.78
CA ILE A 490 -17.95 15.71 13.44
C ILE A 490 -16.59 16.26 13.83
N TYR A 491 -15.99 17.08 12.97
CA TYR A 491 -14.66 17.63 13.21
C TYR A 491 -14.54 19.06 12.70
N ALA A 492 -13.62 19.80 13.34
CA ALA A 492 -13.21 21.13 12.89
C ALA A 492 -11.73 21.34 13.25
N PHE A 493 -10.98 21.92 12.31
CA PHE A 493 -9.58 22.31 12.45
C PHE A 493 -9.42 23.74 11.98
N ASP A 494 -8.55 24.49 12.63
CA ASP A 494 -8.15 25.80 12.19
C ASP A 494 -6.63 25.98 12.35
N THR A 495 -6.00 26.57 11.36
CA THR A 495 -4.63 27.02 11.43
C THR A 495 -4.63 28.55 11.36
N LEU A 496 -4.25 29.18 12.47
CA LEU A 496 -4.19 30.62 12.66
C LEU A 496 -2.82 31.14 12.25
N THR A 497 -2.74 31.96 11.24
CA THR A 497 -1.54 32.72 10.89
C THR A 497 -1.58 34.05 11.69
N LEU A 498 -0.86 34.07 12.83
CA LEU A 498 -0.85 35.23 13.75
C LEU A 498 0.09 36.32 13.25
N THR A 499 1.21 35.93 12.66
CA THR A 499 2.18 36.80 12.01
C THR A 499 2.83 36.05 10.85
N GLU A 500 3.66 36.71 10.03
CA GLU A 500 4.44 36.05 8.96
C GLU A 500 5.33 34.89 9.45
N ARG A 501 5.62 34.83 10.77
CA ARG A 501 6.51 33.83 11.36
C ARG A 501 5.84 32.89 12.35
N ILE A 502 4.65 33.20 12.85
CA ILE A 502 3.99 32.42 13.91
C ILE A 502 2.67 31.91 13.42
N GLU A 503 2.54 30.59 13.44
CA GLU A 503 1.29 29.89 13.19
C GLU A 503 0.91 29.03 14.41
N VAL A 504 -0.39 28.96 14.69
CA VAL A 504 -0.96 28.10 15.75
C VAL A 504 -2.09 27.31 15.15
N ASN A 505 -2.10 26.01 15.36
CA ASN A 505 -3.22 25.19 14.92
C ASN A 505 -3.93 24.49 16.06
N GLY A 506 -5.21 24.27 15.87
CA GLY A 506 -6.06 23.50 16.77
C GLY A 506 -7.05 22.66 16.01
N GLY A 507 -7.48 21.57 16.61
CA GLY A 507 -8.49 20.72 16.00
C GLY A 507 -9.17 19.82 17.01
N LEU A 508 -10.46 19.60 16.78
CA LEU A 508 -11.30 18.73 17.59
C LEU A 508 -12.11 17.81 16.67
N ARG A 509 -12.22 16.54 17.08
CA ARG A 509 -13.11 15.56 16.46
C ARG A 509 -13.87 14.79 17.54
N LEU A 510 -15.17 14.68 17.35
CA LEU A 510 -16.07 13.89 18.18
C LEU A 510 -16.62 12.76 17.32
N ASP A 511 -16.41 11.52 17.75
CA ASP A 511 -16.97 10.33 17.10
C ASP A 511 -17.92 9.63 18.07
N ASN A 512 -19.17 9.43 17.65
CA ASN A 512 -20.09 8.49 18.27
C ASN A 512 -20.03 7.17 17.55
N TYR A 513 -19.74 6.08 18.27
CA TYR A 513 -19.65 4.77 17.66
C TYR A 513 -20.64 3.77 18.27
N HIS A 514 -21.05 2.81 17.46
CA HIS A 514 -21.82 1.64 17.88
C HIS A 514 -21.22 0.39 17.22
N THR A 515 -20.59 -0.47 18.04
CA THR A 515 -19.99 -1.74 17.57
C THR A 515 -20.87 -2.89 18.02
N LYS A 516 -21.25 -3.77 17.07
CA LYS A 516 -21.89 -5.07 17.31
C LYS A 516 -20.94 -6.18 16.93
N TYR A 517 -20.95 -7.24 17.73
CA TYR A 517 -20.15 -8.42 17.45
C TYR A 517 -20.88 -9.67 17.88
N ASP A 518 -21.00 -10.61 16.95
CA ASP A 518 -21.44 -11.96 17.21
C ASP A 518 -20.41 -12.97 16.70
N SER A 519 -20.21 -14.04 17.45
CA SER A 519 -19.35 -15.12 17.00
C SER A 519 -19.90 -16.47 17.44
N ALA A 520 -19.69 -17.46 16.57
CA ALA A 520 -19.98 -18.86 16.85
C ALA A 520 -18.69 -19.68 16.83
N THR A 521 -18.69 -20.79 17.55
CA THR A 521 -17.62 -21.79 17.56
C THR A 521 -18.22 -23.16 17.27
N ALA A 522 -17.55 -23.97 16.45
CA ALA A 522 -17.95 -25.36 16.21
C ALA A 522 -17.79 -26.16 17.53
N CYS A 523 -18.86 -26.79 18.00
CA CYS A 523 -18.86 -27.52 19.26
C CYS A 523 -18.28 -28.93 19.10
N GLY A 524 -17.92 -29.57 20.26
CA GLY A 524 -17.45 -30.96 20.32
C GLY A 524 -16.02 -31.16 19.83
N GLY A 525 -15.27 -30.07 19.53
CA GLY A 525 -13.85 -30.14 19.23
C GLY A 525 -12.99 -30.47 20.45
N SER A 526 -11.68 -30.61 20.22
CA SER A 526 -10.68 -30.82 21.28
C SER A 526 -9.67 -29.67 21.30
N GLY A 527 -9.07 -29.39 22.47
CA GLY A 527 -8.04 -28.37 22.62
C GLY A 527 -8.51 -27.08 23.30
N ARG A 528 -7.63 -26.07 23.35
CA ARG A 528 -7.91 -24.80 24.02
C ARG A 528 -9.02 -24.03 23.29
N GLY A 529 -10.08 -23.68 24.02
CA GLY A 529 -11.24 -22.98 23.46
C GLY A 529 -12.33 -23.90 22.90
N ALA A 530 -12.18 -25.23 23.01
CA ALA A 530 -13.24 -26.16 22.65
C ALA A 530 -14.46 -25.98 23.57
N ILE A 531 -15.65 -26.04 22.97
CA ILE A 531 -16.94 -25.96 23.69
C ILE A 531 -17.71 -27.26 23.56
N ALA A 532 -18.45 -27.64 24.59
CA ALA A 532 -19.35 -28.79 24.53
C ALA A 532 -20.53 -28.48 23.60
N CYS A 533 -21.03 -29.52 22.90
CA CYS A 533 -22.25 -29.35 22.14
C CYS A 533 -23.46 -29.27 23.07
N PRO A 534 -24.36 -28.32 22.86
CA PRO A 534 -25.67 -28.31 23.53
C PRO A 534 -26.46 -29.59 23.30
N PRO A 535 -27.37 -29.94 24.18
CA PRO A 535 -28.21 -31.11 24.01
C PRO A 535 -28.95 -31.09 22.66
N GLY A 536 -28.86 -32.20 21.92
CA GLY A 536 -29.50 -32.36 20.60
C GLY A 536 -28.68 -31.81 19.41
N GLN A 537 -27.50 -31.21 19.63
CA GLN A 537 -26.61 -30.81 18.55
C GLN A 537 -25.47 -31.81 18.34
N SER A 538 -25.12 -32.03 17.07
CA SER A 538 -23.99 -32.90 16.71
C SER A 538 -22.67 -32.16 16.79
N THR A 539 -21.57 -32.88 16.97
CA THR A 539 -20.20 -32.36 16.89
C THR A 539 -19.98 -31.63 15.59
N GLY A 540 -19.37 -30.44 15.64
CA GLY A 540 -19.15 -29.57 14.52
C GLY A 540 -20.26 -28.54 14.30
N SER A 541 -21.41 -28.65 14.98
CA SER A 541 -22.47 -27.63 14.87
C SER A 541 -22.00 -26.28 15.41
N PRO A 542 -22.31 -25.16 14.72
CA PRO A 542 -21.97 -23.84 15.23
C PRO A 542 -22.83 -23.47 16.46
N VAL A 543 -22.20 -23.02 17.52
CA VAL A 543 -22.84 -22.53 18.73
C VAL A 543 -22.38 -21.11 18.98
N THR A 544 -23.32 -20.18 19.15
CA THR A 544 -23.01 -18.79 19.49
C THR A 544 -22.28 -18.71 20.83
N THR A 545 -21.09 -18.13 20.81
CA THR A 545 -20.22 -17.96 21.98
C THR A 545 -20.17 -16.51 22.46
N VAL A 546 -20.36 -15.56 21.56
CA VAL A 546 -20.42 -14.14 21.86
C VAL A 546 -21.57 -13.52 21.06
N ASP A 547 -22.38 -12.68 21.68
CA ASP A 547 -23.35 -11.80 21.06
C ASP A 547 -23.43 -10.56 21.96
N THR A 548 -22.80 -9.47 21.51
CA THR A 548 -22.65 -8.28 22.34
C THR A 548 -22.51 -7.03 21.50
N ALA A 549 -22.83 -5.90 22.11
CA ALA A 549 -22.67 -4.59 21.49
C ALA A 549 -22.08 -3.59 22.48
N LYS A 550 -21.33 -2.61 21.95
CA LYS A 550 -20.76 -1.52 22.73
C LYS A 550 -20.88 -0.21 21.99
N SER A 551 -21.34 0.82 22.68
CA SER A 551 -21.44 2.18 22.16
C SER A 551 -20.63 3.14 23.02
N GLY A 552 -20.21 4.24 22.44
CA GLY A 552 -19.49 5.28 23.17
C GLY A 552 -19.16 6.48 22.30
N ASN A 553 -18.51 7.44 22.95
CA ASN A 553 -18.00 8.64 22.30
C ASN A 553 -16.49 8.69 22.42
N LEU A 554 -15.81 9.11 21.36
CA LEU A 554 -14.38 9.34 21.32
C LEU A 554 -14.14 10.83 21.08
N VAL A 555 -13.21 11.40 21.83
CA VAL A 555 -12.81 12.79 21.71
C VAL A 555 -11.36 12.83 21.30
N ASN A 556 -11.09 13.18 20.06
CA ASN A 556 -9.75 13.36 19.52
C ASN A 556 -9.48 14.85 19.35
N TRP A 557 -8.33 15.33 19.80
CA TRP A 557 -7.95 16.72 19.63
C TRP A 557 -6.47 16.87 19.35
N LYS A 558 -6.12 17.99 18.75
CA LYS A 558 -4.74 18.37 18.48
C LYS A 558 -4.54 19.86 18.75
N ALA A 559 -3.33 20.22 19.15
CA ALA A 559 -2.90 21.61 19.25
C ALA A 559 -1.42 21.68 18.88
N GLY A 560 -1.03 22.72 18.14
CA GLY A 560 0.35 22.90 17.71
C GLY A 560 0.68 24.35 17.48
N ALA A 561 1.98 24.65 17.50
CA ALA A 561 2.51 25.96 17.15
C ALA A 561 3.75 25.77 16.30
N LEU A 562 3.94 26.67 15.34
CA LEU A 562 5.05 26.70 14.41
C LEU A 562 5.67 28.10 14.41
N TYR A 563 6.99 28.11 14.42
CA TYR A 563 7.78 29.33 14.22
C TYR A 563 8.65 29.18 12.99
N ARG A 564 8.45 30.05 12.01
CA ARG A 564 9.19 30.07 10.75
C ARG A 564 10.52 30.78 10.96
N LEU A 565 11.64 30.03 10.91
CA LEU A 565 13.00 30.54 11.04
C LEU A 565 13.45 31.21 9.74
N THR A 566 13.16 30.58 8.61
CA THR A 566 13.45 31.04 7.26
C THR A 566 12.27 30.67 6.35
N GLU A 567 12.24 31.11 5.12
CA GLU A 567 11.23 30.71 4.13
C GLU A 567 11.21 29.18 3.85
N GLN A 568 12.33 28.50 4.11
CA GLN A 568 12.52 27.07 3.82
C GLN A 568 12.57 26.19 5.06
N GLY A 569 12.46 26.78 6.27
CA GLY A 569 12.64 26.03 7.51
C GLY A 569 11.92 26.61 8.69
N ASN A 570 11.37 25.74 9.52
CA ASN A 570 10.66 26.07 10.73
C ASN A 570 11.02 25.15 11.90
N VAL A 571 10.57 25.52 13.08
CA VAL A 571 10.48 24.67 14.26
C VAL A 571 9.04 24.62 14.71
N TYR A 572 8.58 23.46 15.11
CA TYR A 572 7.21 23.30 15.59
C TYR A 572 7.13 22.37 16.81
N VAL A 573 6.05 22.56 17.56
CA VAL A 573 5.59 21.65 18.61
C VAL A 573 4.15 21.26 18.31
N ASN A 574 3.84 19.98 18.54
CA ASN A 574 2.46 19.47 18.39
C ASN A 574 2.16 18.45 19.48
N TYR A 575 0.95 18.52 20.00
CA TYR A 575 0.37 17.50 20.85
C TYR A 575 -0.97 17.04 20.27
N ALA A 576 -1.18 15.72 20.19
CA ALA A 576 -2.41 15.14 19.65
C ALA A 576 -2.80 13.86 20.41
N ILE A 577 -4.10 13.57 20.43
CA ILE A 577 -4.67 12.33 20.97
C ILE A 577 -5.32 11.54 19.84
N SER A 578 -5.15 10.20 19.87
CA SER A 578 -5.83 9.28 18.97
C SER A 578 -6.52 8.19 19.78
N GLN A 579 -7.81 8.09 19.64
CA GLN A 579 -8.65 7.07 20.26
C GLN A 579 -9.28 6.17 19.18
N GLN A 580 -9.59 4.93 19.55
CA GLN A 580 -10.22 3.98 18.64
C GLN A 580 -11.42 3.31 19.33
N PRO A 581 -12.49 2.95 18.59
CA PRO A 581 -13.54 2.08 19.09
C PRO A 581 -12.95 0.72 19.52
N PRO A 582 -13.55 0.02 20.48
CA PRO A 582 -13.15 -1.32 20.85
C PRO A 582 -13.32 -2.31 19.69
N GLY A 583 -12.62 -3.43 19.76
CA GLY A 583 -12.71 -4.52 18.79
C GLY A 583 -11.60 -4.55 17.74
N GLY A 584 -10.66 -3.62 17.75
CA GLY A 584 -9.49 -3.65 16.84
C GLY A 584 -9.87 -3.79 15.37
N SER A 585 -9.09 -4.56 14.62
CA SER A 585 -9.30 -4.78 13.17
C SER A 585 -10.44 -5.73 12.83
N SER A 586 -10.78 -6.61 13.76
CA SER A 586 -11.84 -7.63 13.58
C SER A 586 -13.18 -7.20 14.17
N PHE A 587 -13.25 -6.02 14.81
CA PHE A 587 -14.42 -5.53 15.55
C PHE A 587 -14.82 -6.47 16.71
N ALA A 588 -13.94 -7.40 17.10
CA ALA A 588 -14.22 -8.42 18.11
C ALA A 588 -14.40 -7.79 19.50
N LEU A 589 -15.52 -8.06 20.13
CA LEU A 589 -15.80 -7.69 21.52
C LEU A 589 -15.69 -8.92 22.42
N ALA A 590 -15.21 -8.73 23.66
CA ALA A 590 -15.24 -9.79 24.65
C ALA A 590 -16.67 -9.98 25.20
N ALA A 591 -17.00 -11.22 25.59
CA ALA A 591 -18.29 -11.54 26.20
C ALA A 591 -18.49 -10.83 27.57
N SER A 592 -17.39 -10.59 28.30
CA SER A 592 -17.35 -9.72 29.48
C SER A 592 -16.87 -8.33 29.02
N GLY A 593 -17.77 -7.39 28.87
CA GLY A 593 -17.56 -6.04 28.31
C GLY A 593 -16.48 -5.21 28.97
#